data_efe647e7d5b76a3a873b85158f805e38
#
_entry.id   efe647e7d5b76a3a873b85158f805e38
#
_cell.length_a   1.000
_cell.length_b   1.000
_cell.length_c   1.000
_cell.angle_alpha   90.00
_cell.angle_beta   90.00
_cell.angle_gamma   90.00
#
_symmetry.space_group_name_H-M   'P 1'
#
loop_
_entity.id
_entity.type
_entity.pdbx_description
1 polymer ?
#
loop_
_entity_poly.entity_id
_entity_poly.type
_entity_poly.pdbx_seq_one_letter_code
_entity_poly.pdbx_strand_id
1 'polypeptide(L)'
;RALYVSLHHSAPALAQAAAERALGHKSLFFCQSRSLTELVAQRMSGLHTEVFVHHSSVSTEERHAAEERFHRGQNVCIVCTSTLELGIDVGDLDQVFQANAPSSVSSFLQRMGRTGRRAGQTANTTFFCETADAVLQAISIIELAREKWVESVPQKTRCWPVMVHQLLALTLQFGAISAERCWSQLHRVPDFSGIREAEFLALVAHLKAQDFLFESGGLLSMGQKAERVFGRKNFLELYAVFTSPQLYRVETAGGQTVGSLEQGFVDRLVEEMSSFLLGGRAWKVDKISHSDRVLHVSAAPRGQKPSWGGFVPQLLSFPLCQRMRRVLAEETVYPYLDDASQRALADRRADLGPLLARGGLAIQLDDTAARLWTFAGGCINHTLKYALEWTTGWRVIADNLQLRIEGDGVQHQRVEAALGTIAALGFWDDSGTQRALLARLPEYRLSKFQQALPEAMALEMVGEYLLDIEGARGWLTAAAARSI
;
A
#
# COMPACT_ATOMS: atom_id res chain seq x y z
N ARG A 1 -16.61 -20.27 10.96
CA ARG A 1 -15.93 -19.61 9.81
C ARG A 1 -15.30 -20.67 8.96
N ALA A 2 -15.63 -20.73 7.67
CA ALA A 2 -14.97 -21.58 6.70
C ALA A 2 -13.78 -20.81 6.11
N LEU A 3 -12.57 -21.33 6.34
CA LEU A 3 -11.32 -20.76 5.85
C LEU A 3 -10.62 -21.79 4.99
N TYR A 4 -10.03 -21.37 3.90
CA TYR A 4 -9.25 -22.21 3.02
C TYR A 4 -8.09 -21.43 2.42
N VAL A 5 -6.90 -22.02 2.36
CA VAL A 5 -5.69 -21.41 1.78
C VAL A 5 -5.12 -22.41 0.78
N SER A 6 -4.90 -21.97 -0.44
CA SER A 6 -4.36 -22.77 -1.53
C SER A 6 -3.19 -22.06 -2.23
N LEU A 7 -2.19 -22.86 -2.65
CA LEU A 7 -1.01 -22.37 -3.33
C LEU A 7 -1.09 -22.64 -4.83
N HIS A 8 -0.91 -21.58 -5.62
CA HIS A 8 -0.89 -21.62 -7.08
C HIS A 8 0.32 -20.83 -7.58
N HIS A 9 1.22 -21.44 -8.32
CA HIS A 9 2.50 -20.84 -8.71
C HIS A 9 2.42 -19.76 -9.79
N SER A 10 1.22 -19.32 -10.17
CA SER A 10 1.03 -18.24 -11.13
C SER A 10 -0.37 -17.62 -11.04
N ALA A 11 -0.50 -16.35 -11.41
CA ALA A 11 -1.78 -15.67 -11.47
C ALA A 11 -2.81 -16.35 -12.42
N PRO A 12 -2.43 -16.93 -13.59
CA PRO A 12 -3.37 -17.71 -14.39
C PRO A 12 -3.92 -18.97 -13.68
N ALA A 13 -3.07 -19.74 -13.00
CA ALA A 13 -3.50 -20.93 -12.26
C ALA A 13 -4.41 -20.55 -11.08
N LEU A 14 -4.07 -19.48 -10.37
CA LEU A 14 -4.88 -18.90 -9.31
C LEU A 14 -6.28 -18.47 -9.85
N ALA A 15 -6.33 -17.77 -10.98
CA ALA A 15 -7.58 -17.32 -11.59
C ALA A 15 -8.48 -18.50 -12.03
N GLN A 16 -7.89 -19.56 -12.57
CA GLN A 16 -8.62 -20.77 -12.94
C GLN A 16 -9.23 -21.46 -11.72
N ALA A 17 -8.44 -21.70 -10.66
CA ALA A 17 -8.93 -22.30 -9.43
C ALA A 17 -10.05 -21.46 -8.77
N ALA A 18 -9.92 -20.13 -8.83
CA ALA A 18 -10.95 -19.23 -8.35
C ALA A 18 -12.24 -19.30 -9.19
N ALA A 19 -12.14 -19.40 -10.51
CA ALA A 19 -13.30 -19.51 -11.40
C ALA A 19 -14.08 -20.82 -11.16
N GLU A 20 -13.36 -21.94 -10.99
CA GLU A 20 -13.96 -23.23 -10.65
C GLU A 20 -14.74 -23.16 -9.31
N ARG A 21 -14.17 -22.47 -8.32
CA ARG A 21 -14.77 -22.32 -6.99
C ARG A 21 -15.90 -21.27 -6.96
N ALA A 22 -15.88 -20.30 -7.89
CA ALA A 22 -16.91 -19.28 -8.03
C ALA A 22 -18.19 -19.81 -8.70
N LEU A 23 -18.11 -20.92 -9.40
CA LEU A 23 -19.22 -21.44 -10.19
C LEU A 23 -20.48 -21.68 -9.35
N GLY A 24 -21.59 -21.06 -9.75
CA GLY A 24 -22.88 -21.14 -9.07
C GLY A 24 -23.00 -20.28 -7.82
N HIS A 25 -22.01 -19.42 -7.52
CA HIS A 25 -21.96 -18.61 -6.31
C HIS A 25 -21.84 -17.11 -6.59
N LYS A 26 -22.30 -16.30 -5.64
CA LYS A 26 -22.01 -14.87 -5.56
C LYS A 26 -20.70 -14.65 -4.82
N SER A 27 -19.67 -14.17 -5.52
CA SER A 27 -18.33 -14.07 -4.98
C SER A 27 -17.74 -12.67 -5.15
N LEU A 28 -17.04 -12.16 -4.13
CA LEU A 28 -16.10 -11.05 -4.27
C LEU A 28 -14.68 -11.60 -4.27
N PHE A 29 -13.87 -11.13 -5.22
CA PHE A 29 -12.47 -11.52 -5.32
C PHE A 29 -11.56 -10.31 -5.14
N PHE A 30 -10.96 -10.18 -3.97
CA PHE A 30 -10.07 -9.08 -3.62
C PHE A 30 -8.65 -9.32 -4.14
N CYS A 31 -8.13 -8.38 -4.92
CA CYS A 31 -6.75 -8.35 -5.40
C CYS A 31 -5.98 -7.18 -4.77
N GLN A 32 -4.65 -7.32 -4.65
CA GLN A 32 -3.80 -6.32 -4.02
C GLN A 32 -3.48 -5.12 -4.94
N SER A 33 -3.75 -5.23 -6.23
CA SER A 33 -3.51 -4.16 -7.20
C SER A 33 -4.53 -4.17 -8.33
N ARG A 34 -4.75 -3.00 -8.92
CA ARG A 34 -5.57 -2.84 -10.14
C ARG A 34 -5.07 -3.75 -11.27
N SER A 35 -3.77 -3.85 -11.44
CA SER A 35 -3.14 -4.71 -12.43
C SER A 35 -3.47 -6.20 -12.25
N LEU A 36 -3.43 -6.69 -11.02
CA LEU A 36 -3.78 -8.09 -10.73
C LEU A 36 -5.27 -8.32 -10.90
N THR A 37 -6.11 -7.34 -10.51
CA THR A 37 -7.56 -7.37 -10.73
C THR A 37 -7.90 -7.58 -12.21
N GLU A 38 -7.29 -6.79 -13.10
CA GLU A 38 -7.52 -6.91 -14.55
C GLU A 38 -7.07 -8.27 -15.10
N LEU A 39 -5.89 -8.73 -14.70
CA LEU A 39 -5.35 -10.01 -15.15
C LEU A 39 -6.22 -11.19 -14.68
N VAL A 40 -6.61 -11.21 -13.41
CA VAL A 40 -7.45 -12.26 -12.83
C VAL A 40 -8.83 -12.26 -13.50
N ALA A 41 -9.46 -11.10 -13.63
CA ALA A 41 -10.77 -10.99 -14.28
C ALA A 41 -10.73 -11.48 -15.73
N GLN A 42 -9.73 -11.07 -16.52
CA GLN A 42 -9.57 -11.53 -17.89
C GLN A 42 -9.42 -13.06 -17.97
N ARG A 43 -8.66 -13.67 -17.03
CA ARG A 43 -8.45 -15.12 -17.02
C ARG A 43 -9.66 -15.90 -16.56
N MET A 44 -10.48 -15.34 -15.68
CA MET A 44 -11.74 -15.93 -15.24
C MET A 44 -12.85 -15.76 -16.29
N SER A 45 -12.78 -14.72 -17.12
CA SER A 45 -13.78 -14.46 -18.17
C SER A 45 -13.86 -15.63 -19.16
N GLY A 46 -15.09 -16.11 -19.41
CA GLY A 46 -15.34 -17.25 -20.30
C GLY A 46 -15.33 -18.61 -19.61
N LEU A 47 -15.10 -18.69 -18.29
CA LEU A 47 -15.09 -19.93 -17.49
C LEU A 47 -16.43 -20.13 -16.74
N HIS A 48 -17.57 -19.96 -17.42
CA HIS A 48 -18.93 -20.22 -16.93
C HIS A 48 -19.45 -19.35 -15.78
N THR A 49 -18.67 -18.41 -15.24
CA THR A 49 -19.07 -17.42 -14.24
C THR A 49 -19.07 -16.03 -14.87
N GLU A 50 -20.10 -15.24 -14.61
CA GLU A 50 -20.14 -13.85 -15.05
C GLU A 50 -19.17 -13.02 -14.21
N VAL A 51 -18.16 -12.40 -14.84
CA VAL A 51 -17.06 -11.72 -14.15
C VAL A 51 -17.05 -10.23 -14.45
N PHE A 52 -16.98 -9.41 -13.41
CA PHE A 52 -16.87 -7.96 -13.46
C PHE A 52 -15.61 -7.48 -12.76
N VAL A 53 -15.17 -6.28 -13.14
CA VAL A 53 -14.02 -5.60 -12.51
C VAL A 53 -14.49 -4.36 -11.75
N HIS A 54 -13.97 -4.17 -10.54
CA HIS A 54 -14.29 -3.01 -9.72
C HIS A 54 -13.04 -2.43 -9.05
N HIS A 55 -12.50 -1.37 -9.63
CA HIS A 55 -11.44 -0.55 -9.04
C HIS A 55 -11.55 0.90 -9.51
N SER A 56 -10.81 1.81 -8.88
CA SER A 56 -10.91 3.26 -9.08
C SER A 56 -10.65 3.75 -10.51
N SER A 57 -9.98 2.96 -11.36
CA SER A 57 -9.70 3.32 -12.76
C SER A 57 -10.77 2.87 -13.75
N VAL A 58 -11.73 2.04 -13.33
CA VAL A 58 -12.92 1.71 -14.11
C VAL A 58 -13.94 2.84 -13.98
N SER A 59 -14.68 3.15 -15.06
CA SER A 59 -15.66 4.23 -15.04
C SER A 59 -16.75 4.01 -13.98
N THR A 60 -17.37 5.09 -13.53
CA THR A 60 -18.46 5.02 -12.54
C THR A 60 -19.63 4.21 -13.06
N GLU A 61 -19.97 4.39 -14.33
CA GLU A 61 -21.05 3.70 -15.02
C GLU A 61 -20.81 2.19 -15.06
N GLU A 62 -19.61 1.76 -15.43
CA GLU A 62 -19.23 0.33 -15.46
C GLU A 62 -19.24 -0.28 -14.04
N ARG A 63 -18.79 0.47 -13.03
CA ARG A 63 -18.83 0.01 -11.63
C ARG A 63 -20.26 -0.14 -11.12
N HIS A 64 -21.15 0.81 -11.39
CA HIS A 64 -22.56 0.71 -11.04
C HIS A 64 -23.25 -0.42 -11.77
N ALA A 65 -22.96 -0.62 -13.07
CA ALA A 65 -23.48 -1.76 -13.82
C ALA A 65 -23.04 -3.10 -13.20
N ALA A 66 -21.77 -3.20 -12.77
CA ALA A 66 -21.25 -4.38 -12.07
C ALA A 66 -21.99 -4.62 -10.74
N GLU A 67 -22.18 -3.58 -9.93
CA GLU A 67 -22.91 -3.65 -8.66
C GLU A 67 -24.37 -4.08 -8.86
N GLU A 68 -25.07 -3.47 -9.82
CA GLU A 68 -26.47 -3.78 -10.15
C GLU A 68 -26.62 -5.23 -10.64
N ARG A 69 -25.73 -5.66 -11.54
CA ARG A 69 -25.71 -7.03 -12.04
C ARG A 69 -25.40 -8.03 -10.92
N PHE A 70 -24.51 -7.68 -10.03
CA PHE A 70 -24.18 -8.47 -8.85
C PHE A 70 -25.39 -8.64 -7.91
N HIS A 71 -26.16 -7.59 -7.69
CA HIS A 71 -27.38 -7.68 -6.86
C HIS A 71 -28.38 -8.71 -7.40
N ARG A 72 -28.57 -8.77 -8.72
CA ARG A 72 -29.57 -9.62 -9.38
C ARG A 72 -29.06 -11.03 -9.71
N GLY A 73 -27.74 -11.19 -9.83
CA GLY A 73 -27.13 -12.45 -10.29
C GLY A 73 -26.97 -13.48 -9.16
N GLN A 74 -26.81 -14.75 -9.55
CA GLN A 74 -26.50 -15.86 -8.62
C GLN A 74 -25.16 -16.53 -8.93
N ASN A 75 -24.70 -16.49 -10.18
CA ASN A 75 -23.42 -17.04 -10.64
C ASN A 75 -22.55 -15.87 -11.14
N VAL A 76 -22.07 -15.06 -10.20
CA VAL A 76 -21.39 -13.80 -10.51
C VAL A 76 -20.21 -13.55 -9.57
N CYS A 77 -19.10 -13.10 -10.12
CA CYS A 77 -17.90 -12.73 -9.39
C CYS A 77 -17.50 -11.29 -9.73
N ILE A 78 -17.32 -10.44 -8.72
CA ILE A 78 -16.65 -9.15 -8.89
C ILE A 78 -15.21 -9.28 -8.43
N VAL A 79 -14.27 -9.10 -9.35
CA VAL A 79 -12.84 -9.00 -9.05
C VAL A 79 -12.53 -7.54 -8.76
N CYS A 80 -12.02 -7.25 -7.55
CA CYS A 80 -11.91 -5.88 -7.06
C CYS A 80 -10.63 -5.62 -6.27
N THR A 81 -10.32 -4.34 -6.10
CA THR A 81 -9.36 -3.88 -5.08
C THR A 81 -10.08 -3.57 -3.76
N SER A 82 -9.48 -2.79 -2.87
CA SER A 82 -10.11 -2.34 -1.61
C SER A 82 -11.39 -1.49 -1.80
N THR A 83 -11.78 -1.15 -3.03
CA THR A 83 -12.98 -0.34 -3.31
C THR A 83 -14.30 -0.97 -2.82
N LEU A 84 -14.35 -2.29 -2.67
CA LEU A 84 -15.49 -3.02 -2.11
C LEU A 84 -15.26 -3.53 -0.68
N GLU A 85 -14.20 -3.07 -0.03
CA GLU A 85 -13.86 -3.44 1.35
C GLU A 85 -14.77 -2.75 2.37
N LEU A 86 -15.16 -1.49 2.11
CA LEU A 86 -15.99 -0.65 2.98
C LEU A 86 -17.14 0.00 2.21
N GLY A 87 -18.25 0.24 2.91
CA GLY A 87 -19.27 1.23 2.54
C GLY A 87 -20.24 0.86 1.43
N ILE A 88 -20.15 -0.33 0.81
CA ILE A 88 -21.06 -0.71 -0.27
C ILE A 88 -21.98 -1.85 0.20
N ASP A 89 -23.27 -1.67 -0.03
CA ASP A 89 -24.24 -2.75 0.13
C ASP A 89 -24.26 -3.60 -1.15
N VAL A 90 -23.44 -4.65 -1.15
CA VAL A 90 -23.39 -5.63 -2.26
C VAL A 90 -24.37 -6.78 -2.06
N GLY A 91 -25.24 -6.69 -1.04
CA GLY A 91 -26.19 -7.74 -0.68
C GLY A 91 -25.50 -8.97 -0.07
N ASP A 92 -26.19 -10.10 -0.11
CA ASP A 92 -25.70 -11.35 0.44
C ASP A 92 -24.65 -12.01 -0.46
N LEU A 93 -23.52 -12.36 0.11
CA LEU A 93 -22.43 -13.08 -0.54
C LEU A 93 -22.30 -14.50 -0.04
N ASP A 94 -22.03 -15.43 -0.94
CA ASP A 94 -21.74 -16.82 -0.60
C ASP A 94 -20.30 -16.98 -0.12
N GLN A 95 -19.36 -16.28 -0.75
CA GLN A 95 -17.94 -16.41 -0.46
C GLN A 95 -17.12 -15.18 -0.84
N VAL A 96 -15.98 -15.03 -0.17
CA VAL A 96 -14.95 -14.05 -0.46
C VAL A 96 -13.67 -14.75 -0.85
N PHE A 97 -13.06 -14.30 -1.94
CA PHE A 97 -11.75 -14.73 -2.38
C PHE A 97 -10.71 -13.63 -2.17
N GLN A 98 -9.48 -14.03 -1.94
CA GLN A 98 -8.34 -13.13 -1.82
C GLN A 98 -7.18 -13.66 -2.66
N ALA A 99 -6.69 -12.86 -3.59
CA ALA A 99 -5.43 -13.09 -4.30
C ALA A 99 -4.29 -12.66 -3.40
N ASN A 100 -3.54 -13.63 -2.89
CA ASN A 100 -2.60 -13.45 -1.80
C ASN A 100 -3.27 -12.91 -0.51
N ALA A 101 -2.48 -12.64 0.53
CA ALA A 101 -3.01 -12.10 1.77
C ALA A 101 -3.02 -10.56 1.74
N PRO A 102 -3.99 -9.89 2.38
CA PRO A 102 -3.94 -8.45 2.56
C PRO A 102 -2.77 -8.05 3.47
N SER A 103 -2.42 -6.76 3.49
CA SER A 103 -1.32 -6.25 4.30
C SER A 103 -1.66 -6.10 5.80
N SER A 104 -2.93 -6.24 6.18
CA SER A 104 -3.39 -6.06 7.55
C SER A 104 -4.50 -7.03 7.94
N VAL A 105 -4.58 -7.33 9.23
CA VAL A 105 -5.65 -8.13 9.82
C VAL A 105 -6.98 -7.40 9.76
N SER A 106 -6.98 -6.08 9.94
CA SER A 106 -8.19 -5.25 9.83
C SER A 106 -8.83 -5.37 8.44
N SER A 107 -8.01 -5.28 7.38
CA SER A 107 -8.47 -5.46 5.99
C SER A 107 -9.05 -6.87 5.77
N PHE A 108 -8.39 -7.92 6.28
CA PHE A 108 -8.92 -9.28 6.23
C PHE A 108 -10.29 -9.39 6.89
N LEU A 109 -10.44 -8.86 8.10
CA LEU A 109 -11.71 -8.90 8.85
C LEU A 109 -12.84 -8.15 8.12
N GLN A 110 -12.54 -6.99 7.53
CA GLN A 110 -13.50 -6.20 6.76
C GLN A 110 -13.98 -6.95 5.51
N ARG A 111 -13.06 -7.60 4.77
CA ARG A 111 -13.37 -8.44 3.60
C ARG A 111 -14.16 -9.67 4.00
N MET A 112 -13.71 -10.42 4.99
CA MET A 112 -14.39 -11.61 5.50
C MET A 112 -15.79 -11.27 6.01
N GLY A 113 -15.98 -10.11 6.65
CA GLY A 113 -17.27 -9.61 7.13
C GLY A 113 -18.28 -9.26 6.02
N ARG A 114 -17.91 -9.43 4.74
CA ARG A 114 -18.86 -9.36 3.62
C ARG A 114 -19.69 -10.61 3.48
N THR A 115 -19.26 -11.75 4.06
CA THR A 115 -19.99 -13.04 4.06
C THR A 115 -20.51 -13.37 5.46
N GLY A 116 -21.44 -14.33 5.55
CA GLY A 116 -21.96 -14.84 6.83
C GLY A 116 -22.83 -13.86 7.60
N ARG A 117 -23.48 -12.92 6.94
CA ARG A 117 -24.34 -11.91 7.58
C ARG A 117 -25.71 -12.43 7.97
N ARG A 118 -26.22 -13.48 7.32
CA ARG A 118 -27.49 -14.11 7.65
C ARG A 118 -27.36 -15.02 8.88
N ALA A 119 -28.40 -15.08 9.68
CA ALA A 119 -28.47 -16.02 10.80
C ALA A 119 -28.26 -17.47 10.30
N GLY A 120 -27.34 -18.21 10.92
CA GLY A 120 -27.03 -19.59 10.55
C GLY A 120 -26.01 -19.75 9.39
N GLN A 121 -25.62 -18.68 8.71
CA GLN A 121 -24.57 -18.75 7.70
C GLN A 121 -23.17 -18.56 8.30
N THR A 122 -22.20 -19.27 7.75
CA THR A 122 -20.79 -19.19 8.14
C THR A 122 -20.04 -18.31 7.16
N ALA A 123 -19.25 -17.36 7.67
CA ALA A 123 -18.34 -16.59 6.82
C ALA A 123 -17.38 -17.53 6.08
N ASN A 124 -17.29 -17.39 4.76
CA ASN A 124 -16.50 -18.24 3.88
C ASN A 124 -15.45 -17.39 3.15
N THR A 125 -14.17 -17.69 3.40
CA THR A 125 -13.05 -16.97 2.78
C THR A 125 -12.00 -17.96 2.27
N THR A 126 -11.62 -17.79 1.01
CA THR A 126 -10.54 -18.56 0.38
C THR A 126 -9.39 -17.62 -0.01
N PHE A 127 -8.18 -17.98 0.38
CA PHE A 127 -6.95 -17.35 -0.09
C PHE A 127 -6.36 -18.20 -1.22
N PHE A 128 -6.10 -17.56 -2.34
CA PHE A 128 -5.34 -18.09 -3.45
C PHE A 128 -3.96 -17.44 -3.44
N CYS A 129 -2.94 -18.16 -3.02
CA CYS A 129 -1.58 -17.65 -2.82
C CYS A 129 -0.68 -18.03 -4.00
N GLU A 130 0.22 -17.12 -4.40
CA GLU A 130 1.18 -17.39 -5.49
C GLU A 130 2.53 -17.88 -4.99
N THR A 131 2.85 -17.64 -3.70
CA THR A 131 4.16 -17.97 -3.10
C THR A 131 4.01 -18.56 -1.71
N ALA A 132 5.04 -19.26 -1.24
CA ALA A 132 5.11 -19.77 0.12
C ALA A 132 5.03 -18.64 1.17
N ASP A 133 5.61 -17.47 0.89
CA ASP A 133 5.53 -16.31 1.80
C ASP A 133 4.12 -15.72 1.85
N ALA A 134 3.35 -15.77 0.75
CA ALA A 134 1.95 -15.39 0.77
C ALA A 134 1.08 -16.38 1.58
N VAL A 135 1.38 -17.67 1.53
CA VAL A 135 0.76 -18.70 2.40
C VAL A 135 1.08 -18.40 3.86
N LEU A 136 2.34 -18.16 4.18
CA LEU A 136 2.80 -17.81 5.53
C LEU A 136 2.10 -16.56 6.06
N GLN A 137 1.95 -15.52 5.23
CA GLN A 137 1.23 -14.30 5.57
C GLN A 137 -0.26 -14.57 5.81
N ALA A 138 -0.91 -15.37 4.96
CA ALA A 138 -2.32 -15.74 5.12
C ALA A 138 -2.56 -16.49 6.44
N ILE A 139 -1.72 -17.49 6.78
CA ILE A 139 -1.76 -18.17 8.08
C ILE A 139 -1.65 -17.17 9.22
N SER A 140 -0.67 -16.29 9.16
CA SER A 140 -0.38 -15.33 10.23
C SER A 140 -1.52 -14.34 10.46
N ILE A 141 -2.16 -13.86 9.40
CA ILE A 141 -3.35 -13.01 9.46
C ILE A 141 -4.53 -13.76 10.08
N ILE A 142 -4.76 -15.00 9.67
CA ILE A 142 -5.85 -15.84 10.21
C ILE A 142 -5.65 -16.05 11.71
N GLU A 143 -4.45 -16.40 12.14
CA GLU A 143 -4.17 -16.68 13.55
C GLU A 143 -4.27 -15.44 14.42
N LEU A 144 -3.74 -14.28 13.96
CA LEU A 144 -3.91 -13.00 14.66
C LEU A 144 -5.40 -12.59 14.76
N ALA A 145 -6.17 -12.80 13.70
CA ALA A 145 -7.61 -12.54 13.73
C ALA A 145 -8.36 -13.47 14.70
N ARG A 146 -7.92 -14.73 14.86
CA ARG A 146 -8.44 -15.67 15.86
C ARG A 146 -8.15 -15.22 17.28
N GLU A 147 -7.00 -14.62 17.50
CA GLU A 147 -6.60 -14.00 18.78
C GLU A 147 -7.27 -12.65 19.03
N LYS A 148 -8.14 -12.19 18.12
CA LYS A 148 -8.82 -10.89 18.15
C LYS A 148 -7.86 -9.70 18.13
N TRP A 149 -6.65 -9.90 17.60
CA TRP A 149 -5.70 -8.83 17.40
C TRP A 149 -5.96 -8.11 16.08
N VAL A 150 -5.82 -6.79 16.08
CA VAL A 150 -5.84 -5.91 14.90
C VAL A 150 -4.78 -4.85 15.07
N GLU A 151 -4.35 -4.28 13.96
CA GLU A 151 -3.40 -3.18 13.95
C GLU A 151 -3.95 -1.97 14.71
N SER A 152 -3.12 -1.35 15.56
CA SER A 152 -3.39 -0.04 16.12
C SER A 152 -3.19 1.04 15.06
N VAL A 153 -4.02 2.06 15.09
CA VAL A 153 -3.83 3.27 14.27
C VAL A 153 -3.12 4.30 15.15
N PRO A 154 -1.82 4.54 14.95
CA PRO A 154 -1.11 5.56 15.72
C PRO A 154 -1.66 6.94 15.37
N GLN A 155 -1.93 7.76 16.39
CA GLN A 155 -2.31 9.15 16.18
C GLN A 155 -1.09 9.94 15.72
N LYS A 156 -1.18 10.51 14.53
CA LYS A 156 -0.17 11.44 14.04
C LYS A 156 -0.45 12.84 14.59
N THR A 157 0.59 13.53 15.01
CA THR A 157 0.48 14.85 15.64
C THR A 157 1.12 15.97 14.83
N ARG A 158 1.77 15.63 13.70
CA ARG A 158 2.50 16.59 12.83
C ARG A 158 2.09 16.41 11.37
N CYS A 159 0.77 16.48 11.11
CA CYS A 159 0.21 16.27 9.77
C CYS A 159 0.41 17.49 8.85
N TRP A 160 1.64 17.73 8.39
CA TRP A 160 2.02 18.89 7.56
C TRP A 160 1.17 19.12 6.30
N PRO A 161 0.87 18.09 5.48
CA PRO A 161 0.03 18.29 4.30
C PRO A 161 -1.39 18.73 4.64
N VAL A 162 -1.93 18.20 5.76
CA VAL A 162 -3.25 18.60 6.25
C VAL A 162 -3.21 20.02 6.78
N MET A 163 -2.12 20.44 7.44
CA MET A 163 -1.91 21.83 7.89
C MET A 163 -1.94 22.80 6.70
N VAL A 164 -1.21 22.52 5.61
CA VAL A 164 -1.25 23.34 4.38
C VAL A 164 -2.67 23.37 3.80
N HIS A 165 -3.32 22.22 3.70
CA HIS A 165 -4.69 22.15 3.21
C HIS A 165 -5.64 23.03 4.03
N GLN A 166 -5.60 22.94 5.35
CA GLN A 166 -6.46 23.71 6.24
C GLN A 166 -6.15 25.23 6.19
N LEU A 167 -4.87 25.61 6.07
CA LEU A 167 -4.49 27.01 5.87
C LEU A 167 -5.12 27.59 4.59
N LEU A 168 -4.99 26.89 3.47
CA LEU A 168 -5.61 27.31 2.20
C LEU A 168 -7.13 27.33 2.29
N ALA A 169 -7.74 26.34 2.95
CA ALA A 169 -9.19 26.29 3.15
C ALA A 169 -9.70 27.47 4.00
N LEU A 170 -8.98 27.85 5.06
CA LEU A 170 -9.33 29.01 5.89
C LEU A 170 -9.22 30.32 5.13
N THR A 171 -8.16 30.50 4.30
CA THR A 171 -8.06 31.71 3.47
C THR A 171 -9.20 31.79 2.46
N LEU A 172 -9.64 30.67 1.92
CA LEU A 172 -10.77 30.63 1.00
C LEU A 172 -12.09 30.90 1.72
N GLN A 173 -12.30 30.34 2.91
CA GLN A 173 -13.53 30.49 3.69
C GLN A 173 -13.76 31.94 4.14
N PHE A 174 -12.69 32.61 4.58
CA PHE A 174 -12.78 34.00 5.12
C PHE A 174 -12.42 35.09 4.11
N GLY A 175 -11.96 34.72 2.89
CA GLY A 175 -11.38 35.61 1.90
C GLY A 175 -9.99 36.14 2.30
N ALA A 176 -9.84 36.55 3.57
CA ALA A 176 -8.57 36.92 4.19
C ALA A 176 -8.62 36.66 5.70
N ILE A 177 -7.52 36.17 6.29
CA ILE A 177 -7.44 35.78 7.70
C ILE A 177 -6.02 35.96 8.23
N SER A 178 -5.85 36.41 9.50
CA SER A 178 -4.51 36.55 10.09
C SER A 178 -3.88 35.18 10.42
N ALA A 179 -2.55 35.11 10.38
CA ALA A 179 -1.81 33.89 10.77
C ALA A 179 -2.12 33.49 12.22
N GLU A 180 -2.23 34.46 13.12
CA GLU A 180 -2.60 34.26 14.53
C GLU A 180 -3.97 33.57 14.66
N ARG A 181 -4.97 34.03 13.91
CA ARG A 181 -6.31 33.45 13.91
C ARG A 181 -6.30 32.04 13.31
N CYS A 182 -5.52 31.79 12.25
CA CYS A 182 -5.32 30.43 11.73
C CYS A 182 -4.73 29.53 12.81
N TRP A 183 -3.66 29.95 13.46
CA TRP A 183 -3.01 29.19 14.51
C TRP A 183 -3.96 28.90 15.68
N SER A 184 -4.71 29.91 16.16
CA SER A 184 -5.65 29.76 17.26
C SER A 184 -6.74 28.70 17.00
N GLN A 185 -7.07 28.45 15.75
CA GLN A 185 -8.02 27.40 15.35
C GLN A 185 -7.35 26.05 15.16
N LEU A 186 -6.19 26.01 14.48
CA LEU A 186 -5.57 24.77 14.04
C LEU A 186 -4.80 24.05 15.14
N HIS A 187 -4.10 24.77 16.05
CA HIS A 187 -3.30 24.13 17.11
C HIS A 187 -4.11 23.26 18.08
N ARG A 188 -5.44 23.45 18.12
CA ARG A 188 -6.35 22.66 18.97
C ARG A 188 -6.69 21.28 18.37
N VAL A 189 -6.38 21.07 17.11
CA VAL A 189 -6.65 19.82 16.42
C VAL A 189 -5.57 18.81 16.84
N PRO A 190 -5.95 17.59 17.30
CA PRO A 190 -4.98 16.60 17.76
C PRO A 190 -3.88 16.28 16.73
N ASP A 191 -4.21 16.28 15.44
CA ASP A 191 -3.27 16.01 14.33
C ASP A 191 -2.16 17.10 14.19
N PHE A 192 -2.30 18.22 14.87
CA PHE A 192 -1.33 19.33 14.87
C PHE A 192 -0.68 19.56 16.24
N SER A 193 -1.03 18.79 17.25
CA SER A 193 -0.56 18.99 18.63
C SER A 193 0.95 18.88 18.81
N GLY A 194 1.66 18.22 17.90
CA GLY A 194 3.11 18.12 17.86
C GLY A 194 3.80 19.27 17.10
N ILE A 195 3.04 20.19 16.49
CA ILE A 195 3.58 21.35 15.75
C ILE A 195 3.66 22.54 16.71
N ARG A 196 4.83 23.19 16.78
CA ARG A 196 5.02 24.41 17.54
C ARG A 196 4.64 25.63 16.72
N GLU A 197 4.22 26.71 17.39
CA GLU A 197 3.85 27.96 16.72
C GLU A 197 4.97 28.54 15.82
N ALA A 198 6.22 28.45 16.28
CA ALA A 198 7.37 28.89 15.49
C ALA A 198 7.52 28.08 14.17
N GLU A 199 7.23 26.78 14.18
CA GLU A 199 7.26 25.94 12.98
C GLU A 199 6.09 26.26 12.04
N PHE A 200 4.91 26.53 12.61
CA PHE A 200 3.76 27.00 11.84
C PHE A 200 4.05 28.34 11.15
N LEU A 201 4.65 29.30 11.86
CA LEU A 201 5.03 30.59 11.28
C LEU A 201 6.11 30.44 10.20
N ALA A 202 7.06 29.53 10.39
CA ALA A 202 8.04 29.20 9.35
C ALA A 202 7.38 28.60 8.09
N LEU A 203 6.38 27.73 8.26
CA LEU A 203 5.58 27.21 7.15
C LEU A 203 4.83 28.34 6.44
N VAL A 204 4.16 29.23 7.17
CA VAL A 204 3.45 30.40 6.58
C VAL A 204 4.42 31.29 5.79
N ALA A 205 5.61 31.57 6.33
CA ALA A 205 6.64 32.35 5.64
C ALA A 205 7.08 31.66 4.33
N HIS A 206 7.29 30.35 4.36
CA HIS A 206 7.62 29.58 3.16
C HIS A 206 6.48 29.61 2.12
N LEU A 207 5.23 29.41 2.54
CA LEU A 207 4.08 29.45 1.64
C LEU A 207 3.90 30.82 0.97
N LYS A 208 4.21 31.90 1.68
CA LYS A 208 4.24 33.27 1.11
C LYS A 208 5.38 33.41 0.08
N ALA A 209 6.59 32.98 0.44
CA ALA A 209 7.74 33.04 -0.46
C ALA A 209 7.55 32.22 -1.74
N GLN A 210 6.76 31.17 -1.70
CA GLN A 210 6.42 30.28 -2.82
C GLN A 210 5.12 30.65 -3.55
N ASP A 211 4.49 31.80 -3.20
CA ASP A 211 3.22 32.30 -3.79
C ASP A 211 2.04 31.32 -3.64
N PHE A 212 2.05 30.46 -2.60
CA PHE A 212 0.87 29.72 -2.17
C PHE A 212 -0.05 30.54 -1.27
N LEU A 213 0.52 31.49 -0.51
CA LEU A 213 -0.19 32.50 0.26
C LEU A 213 0.27 33.87 -0.15
N PHE A 214 -0.67 34.83 -0.13
CA PHE A 214 -0.41 36.26 -0.29
C PHE A 214 -0.78 36.98 1.00
N GLU A 215 0.01 37.98 1.42
CA GLU A 215 -0.26 38.75 2.62
C GLU A 215 -0.41 40.22 2.27
N SER A 216 -1.48 40.86 2.78
CA SER A 216 -1.72 42.27 2.69
C SER A 216 -2.35 42.76 4.00
N GLY A 217 -1.78 43.80 4.60
CA GLY A 217 -2.29 44.37 5.85
C GLY A 217 -2.33 43.38 7.02
N GLY A 218 -1.40 42.43 7.09
CA GLY A 218 -1.37 41.37 8.12
C GLY A 218 -2.38 40.24 7.92
N LEU A 219 -3.11 40.27 6.82
CA LEU A 219 -4.07 39.21 6.47
C LEU A 219 -3.55 38.33 5.33
N LEU A 220 -3.69 37.03 5.50
CA LEU A 220 -3.35 36.00 4.52
C LEU A 220 -4.54 35.70 3.62
N SER A 221 -4.31 35.65 2.34
CA SER A 221 -5.24 35.18 1.32
C SER A 221 -4.56 34.13 0.45
N MET A 222 -5.32 33.44 -0.42
CA MET A 222 -4.77 32.50 -1.35
C MET A 222 -3.85 33.16 -2.36
N GLY A 223 -2.64 32.63 -2.56
CA GLY A 223 -1.67 33.13 -3.55
C GLY A 223 -1.94 32.56 -4.95
N GLN A 224 -1.40 33.20 -5.98
CA GLN A 224 -1.64 32.86 -7.38
C GLN A 224 -1.21 31.43 -7.71
N LYS A 225 -0.12 30.94 -7.11
CA LYS A 225 0.33 29.56 -7.31
C LYS A 225 -0.67 28.56 -6.72
N ALA A 226 -1.23 28.85 -5.53
CA ALA A 226 -2.26 28.01 -4.94
C ALA A 226 -3.53 27.97 -5.79
N GLU A 227 -4.00 29.10 -6.30
CA GLU A 227 -5.15 29.17 -7.21
C GLU A 227 -4.90 28.35 -8.49
N ARG A 228 -3.72 28.47 -9.07
CA ARG A 228 -3.35 27.74 -10.29
C ARG A 228 -3.26 26.24 -10.07
N VAL A 229 -2.70 25.80 -8.93
CA VAL A 229 -2.45 24.38 -8.63
C VAL A 229 -3.67 23.72 -8.03
N PHE A 230 -4.35 24.35 -7.07
CA PHE A 230 -5.44 23.76 -6.28
C PHE A 230 -6.80 24.38 -6.56
N GLY A 231 -6.85 25.58 -7.19
CA GLY A 231 -8.08 26.33 -7.44
C GLY A 231 -8.83 25.97 -8.71
N ARG A 232 -8.28 25.10 -9.55
CA ARG A 232 -8.92 24.68 -10.80
C ARG A 232 -10.26 23.97 -10.52
N LYS A 233 -11.26 24.22 -11.39
CA LYS A 233 -12.60 23.62 -11.32
C LYS A 233 -13.32 23.93 -9.98
N ASN A 234 -13.42 25.19 -9.61
CA ASN A 234 -14.13 25.63 -8.40
C ASN A 234 -13.56 25.04 -7.11
N PHE A 235 -12.24 24.99 -6.99
CA PHE A 235 -11.53 24.52 -5.78
C PHE A 235 -11.79 23.07 -5.38
N LEU A 236 -12.29 22.23 -6.29
CA LEU A 236 -12.52 20.79 -6.05
C LEU A 236 -11.25 20.07 -5.61
N GLU A 237 -10.09 20.59 -5.99
CA GLU A 237 -8.80 20.02 -5.55
C GLU A 237 -8.50 20.24 -4.04
N LEU A 238 -9.26 21.09 -3.34
CA LEU A 238 -9.14 21.25 -1.89
C LEU A 238 -9.93 20.23 -1.07
N TYR A 239 -10.78 19.41 -1.68
CA TYR A 239 -11.59 18.43 -0.93
C TYR A 239 -10.84 17.17 -0.46
N ALA A 240 -9.66 16.91 -0.99
CA ALA A 240 -8.86 15.75 -0.59
C ALA A 240 -7.37 16.11 -0.51
N VAL A 241 -6.62 15.39 0.33
CA VAL A 241 -5.16 15.56 0.48
C VAL A 241 -4.35 14.60 -0.39
N PHE A 242 -4.98 13.58 -0.98
CA PHE A 242 -4.32 12.57 -1.80
C PHE A 242 -3.89 13.12 -3.16
N THR A 243 -2.78 12.59 -3.67
CA THR A 243 -2.32 12.88 -5.04
C THR A 243 -3.28 12.30 -6.05
N SER A 244 -3.63 13.11 -7.06
CA SER A 244 -4.33 12.61 -8.24
C SER A 244 -3.33 12.54 -9.39
N PRO A 245 -2.99 11.35 -9.89
CA PRO A 245 -2.12 11.22 -11.05
C PRO A 245 -2.81 11.86 -12.28
N GLN A 246 -2.02 12.27 -13.26
CA GLN A 246 -2.58 12.72 -14.53
C GLN A 246 -3.16 11.50 -15.26
N LEU A 247 -4.47 11.56 -15.51
CA LEU A 247 -5.23 10.46 -16.10
C LEU A 247 -5.62 10.80 -17.53
N TYR A 248 -5.58 9.79 -18.40
CA TYR A 248 -6.18 9.78 -19.72
C TYR A 248 -7.49 9.02 -19.64
N ARG A 249 -8.57 9.62 -20.13
CA ARG A 249 -9.86 8.97 -20.25
C ARG A 249 -9.82 7.99 -21.43
N VAL A 250 -10.34 6.80 -21.23
CA VAL A 250 -10.41 5.75 -22.25
C VAL A 250 -11.83 5.69 -22.79
N GLU A 251 -11.98 5.92 -24.08
CA GLU A 251 -13.28 6.00 -24.77
C GLU A 251 -13.32 5.08 -25.99
N THR A 252 -14.45 4.40 -26.15
CA THR A 252 -14.75 3.65 -27.38
C THR A 252 -15.13 4.58 -28.53
N ALA A 253 -15.14 4.08 -29.76
CA ALA A 253 -15.60 4.82 -30.93
C ALA A 253 -17.07 5.32 -30.80
N GLY A 254 -17.88 4.66 -29.97
CA GLY A 254 -19.26 5.09 -29.67
C GLY A 254 -19.34 6.15 -28.56
N GLY A 255 -18.23 6.69 -28.07
CA GLY A 255 -18.19 7.71 -27.01
C GLY A 255 -18.42 7.18 -25.59
N GLN A 256 -18.48 5.86 -25.39
CA GLN A 256 -18.61 5.26 -24.08
C GLN A 256 -17.26 5.34 -23.34
N THR A 257 -17.26 5.89 -22.12
CA THR A 257 -16.09 5.90 -21.26
C THR A 257 -15.94 4.56 -20.55
N VAL A 258 -14.84 3.87 -20.80
CA VAL A 258 -14.50 2.58 -20.16
C VAL A 258 -13.83 2.80 -18.80
N GLY A 259 -13.00 3.83 -18.71
CA GLY A 259 -12.25 4.15 -17.50
C GLY A 259 -11.10 5.11 -17.75
N SER A 260 -10.02 4.98 -16.97
CA SER A 260 -8.86 5.86 -17.06
C SER A 260 -7.54 5.13 -16.86
N LEU A 261 -6.49 5.66 -17.51
CA LEU A 261 -5.11 5.20 -17.38
C LEU A 261 -4.19 6.35 -16.96
N GLU A 262 -3.16 6.04 -16.20
CA GLU A 262 -2.16 7.02 -15.81
C GLU A 262 -1.25 7.37 -16.99
N GLN A 263 -0.85 8.64 -17.08
CA GLN A 263 0.02 9.16 -18.15
C GLN A 263 1.26 8.30 -18.34
N GLY A 264 1.97 7.92 -17.27
CA GLY A 264 3.19 7.12 -17.38
C GLY A 264 2.99 5.72 -17.99
N PHE A 265 1.77 5.19 -18.02
CA PHE A 265 1.45 4.00 -18.80
C PHE A 265 1.13 4.37 -20.25
N VAL A 266 0.36 5.44 -20.47
CA VAL A 266 -0.03 5.91 -21.81
C VAL A 266 1.18 6.30 -22.65
N ASP A 267 2.20 6.92 -22.04
CA ASP A 267 3.44 7.33 -22.73
C ASP A 267 4.24 6.14 -23.34
N ARG A 268 3.89 4.91 -22.94
CA ARG A 268 4.49 3.67 -23.49
C ARG A 268 3.63 2.97 -24.52
N LEU A 269 2.42 3.49 -24.76
CA LEU A 269 1.52 2.92 -25.77
C LEU A 269 1.82 3.51 -27.14
N VAL A 270 1.65 2.67 -28.16
CA VAL A 270 1.80 3.03 -29.56
C VAL A 270 0.45 2.86 -30.25
N GLU A 271 -0.03 3.91 -30.92
CA GLU A 271 -1.27 3.89 -31.70
C GLU A 271 -1.25 2.73 -32.70
N GLU A 272 -2.42 2.15 -32.93
CA GLU A 272 -2.68 1.01 -33.84
C GLU A 272 -1.94 -0.31 -33.49
N MET A 273 -0.93 -0.28 -32.60
CA MET A 273 -0.08 -1.43 -32.28
C MET A 273 -0.28 -1.95 -30.85
N SER A 274 -0.50 -1.05 -29.88
CA SER A 274 -0.63 -1.44 -28.48
C SER A 274 -2.04 -1.88 -28.13
N SER A 275 -2.12 -2.86 -27.24
CA SER A 275 -3.39 -3.26 -26.60
C SER A 275 -3.18 -3.46 -25.10
N PHE A 276 -4.22 -3.18 -24.32
CA PHE A 276 -4.14 -3.26 -22.85
C PHE A 276 -5.46 -3.78 -22.26
N LEU A 277 -5.42 -4.12 -20.96
CA LEU A 277 -6.58 -4.57 -20.19
C LEU A 277 -7.20 -3.40 -19.42
N LEU A 278 -8.52 -3.27 -19.47
CA LEU A 278 -9.27 -2.34 -18.62
C LEU A 278 -10.73 -2.80 -18.52
N GLY A 279 -11.28 -2.84 -17.30
CA GLY A 279 -12.63 -3.32 -17.04
C GLY A 279 -12.79 -4.82 -17.34
N GLY A 280 -11.72 -5.61 -17.18
CA GLY A 280 -11.72 -7.04 -17.50
C GLY A 280 -11.70 -7.38 -19.00
N ARG A 281 -11.59 -6.37 -19.87
CA ARG A 281 -11.60 -6.51 -21.32
C ARG A 281 -10.27 -6.04 -21.92
N ALA A 282 -9.93 -6.56 -23.11
CA ALA A 282 -8.78 -6.11 -23.87
C ALA A 282 -9.18 -5.03 -24.89
N TRP A 283 -8.39 -3.99 -24.95
CA TRP A 283 -8.61 -2.81 -25.80
C TRP A 283 -7.38 -2.54 -26.65
N LYS A 284 -7.56 -2.35 -27.95
CA LYS A 284 -6.55 -1.85 -28.88
C LYS A 284 -6.58 -0.33 -28.86
N VAL A 285 -5.41 0.29 -28.86
CA VAL A 285 -5.24 1.74 -28.98
C VAL A 285 -5.41 2.14 -30.43
N ASP A 286 -6.46 2.87 -30.73
CA ASP A 286 -6.70 3.40 -32.09
C ASP A 286 -6.06 4.78 -32.23
N LYS A 287 -6.23 5.67 -31.22
CA LYS A 287 -5.68 7.04 -31.24
C LYS A 287 -5.43 7.56 -29.83
N ILE A 288 -4.36 8.35 -29.67
CA ILE A 288 -4.00 9.04 -28.42
C ILE A 288 -4.11 10.56 -28.63
N SER A 289 -5.07 11.22 -27.97
CA SER A 289 -5.15 12.68 -27.92
C SER A 289 -4.48 13.18 -26.65
N HIS A 290 -3.23 13.65 -26.75
CA HIS A 290 -2.48 14.19 -25.60
C HIS A 290 -3.05 15.54 -25.12
N SER A 291 -3.60 16.37 -26.03
CA SER A 291 -4.22 17.66 -25.70
C SER A 291 -5.48 17.50 -24.83
N ASP A 292 -6.32 16.54 -25.18
CA ASP A 292 -7.60 16.29 -24.51
C ASP A 292 -7.48 15.23 -23.40
N ARG A 293 -6.33 14.53 -23.35
CA ARG A 293 -6.06 13.38 -22.49
C ARG A 293 -7.11 12.28 -22.67
N VAL A 294 -7.32 11.89 -23.92
CA VAL A 294 -8.25 10.84 -24.31
C VAL A 294 -7.52 9.77 -25.11
N LEU A 295 -7.77 8.50 -24.77
CA LEU A 295 -7.48 7.34 -25.58
C LEU A 295 -8.73 6.85 -26.27
N HIS A 296 -8.72 6.81 -27.59
CA HIS A 296 -9.75 6.14 -28.37
C HIS A 296 -9.35 4.69 -28.60
N VAL A 297 -10.28 3.78 -28.32
CA VAL A 297 -9.99 2.34 -28.30
C VAL A 297 -11.10 1.53 -28.99
N SER A 298 -10.69 0.39 -29.52
CA SER A 298 -11.56 -0.68 -30.01
C SER A 298 -11.29 -2.00 -29.29
N ALA A 299 -12.23 -2.94 -29.38
CA ALA A 299 -12.07 -4.23 -28.73
C ALA A 299 -10.88 -5.01 -29.32
N ALA A 300 -10.13 -5.70 -28.46
CA ALA A 300 -9.00 -6.53 -28.84
C ALA A 300 -9.14 -7.94 -28.24
N PRO A 301 -8.56 -8.98 -28.90
CA PRO A 301 -8.61 -10.34 -28.37
C PRO A 301 -7.70 -10.55 -27.16
N ARG A 302 -6.62 -9.74 -27.04
CA ARG A 302 -5.63 -9.78 -25.95
C ARG A 302 -5.12 -8.37 -25.65
N GLY A 303 -4.73 -8.12 -24.40
CA GLY A 303 -4.12 -6.86 -23.96
C GLY A 303 -3.00 -7.09 -22.98
N GLN A 304 -2.00 -6.20 -22.98
CA GLN A 304 -0.95 -6.20 -21.96
C GLN A 304 -1.52 -5.72 -20.63
N LYS A 305 -0.94 -6.22 -19.54
CA LYS A 305 -1.27 -5.80 -18.18
C LYS A 305 -0.90 -4.32 -17.99
N PRO A 306 -1.84 -3.45 -17.64
CA PRO A 306 -1.50 -2.05 -17.39
C PRO A 306 -0.65 -1.92 -16.12
N SER A 307 0.14 -0.86 -16.08
CA SER A 307 0.87 -0.48 -14.87
C SER A 307 0.37 0.89 -14.40
N TRP A 308 0.11 0.99 -13.11
CA TRP A 308 -0.17 2.25 -12.44
C TRP A 308 1.06 2.63 -11.62
N GLY A 309 1.48 3.90 -11.72
CA GLY A 309 2.63 4.45 -10.99
C GLY A 309 2.28 4.80 -9.54
N GLY A 310 3.26 5.37 -8.84
CA GLY A 310 3.08 5.78 -7.44
C GLY A 310 3.08 4.62 -6.46
N PHE A 311 3.79 3.54 -6.79
CA PHE A 311 3.87 2.36 -5.93
C PHE A 311 4.61 2.71 -4.64
N VAL A 312 3.84 2.83 -3.57
CA VAL A 312 4.36 2.86 -2.21
C VAL A 312 4.41 1.41 -1.71
N PRO A 313 5.53 0.92 -1.17
CA PRO A 313 5.64 -0.47 -0.75
C PRO A 313 4.59 -0.81 0.31
N GLN A 314 4.03 -2.03 0.24
CA GLN A 314 3.17 -2.55 1.31
C GLN A 314 4.04 -2.91 2.50
N LEU A 315 3.96 -2.08 3.54
CA LEU A 315 4.71 -2.27 4.77
C LEU A 315 3.86 -3.11 5.74
N LEU A 316 4.30 -4.34 6.00
CA LEU A 316 3.68 -5.20 7.01
C LEU A 316 4.09 -4.72 8.40
N SER A 317 3.17 -4.84 9.35
CA SER A 317 3.42 -4.48 10.74
C SER A 317 4.38 -5.45 11.44
N PHE A 318 5.08 -4.97 12.46
CA PHE A 318 5.97 -5.80 13.29
C PHE A 318 5.25 -7.02 13.89
N PRO A 319 4.06 -6.89 14.52
CA PRO A 319 3.36 -8.04 15.08
C PRO A 319 2.99 -9.10 14.03
N LEU A 320 2.59 -8.70 12.82
CA LEU A 320 2.29 -9.63 11.74
C LEU A 320 3.55 -10.40 11.31
N CYS A 321 4.67 -9.72 11.13
CA CYS A 321 5.94 -10.37 10.78
C CYS A 321 6.48 -11.27 11.90
N GLN A 322 6.31 -10.88 13.17
CA GLN A 322 6.63 -11.75 14.31
C GLN A 322 5.73 -12.99 14.37
N ARG A 323 4.46 -12.88 13.97
CA ARG A 323 3.59 -14.06 13.82
C ARG A 323 4.11 -14.98 12.72
N MET A 324 4.53 -14.42 11.57
CA MET A 324 5.14 -15.22 10.49
C MET A 324 6.38 -15.98 10.98
N ARG A 325 7.26 -15.32 11.75
CA ARG A 325 8.41 -15.96 12.40
C ARG A 325 7.97 -17.11 13.31
N ARG A 326 6.95 -16.91 14.13
CA ARG A 326 6.42 -17.92 15.06
C ARG A 326 5.86 -19.12 14.31
N VAL A 327 5.07 -18.90 13.24
CA VAL A 327 4.54 -19.98 12.38
C VAL A 327 5.67 -20.84 11.80
N LEU A 328 6.82 -20.25 11.47
CA LEU A 328 7.99 -21.00 11.00
C LEU A 328 8.72 -21.77 12.10
N ALA A 329 8.69 -21.28 13.34
CA ALA A 329 9.34 -21.92 14.48
C ALA A 329 8.50 -23.00 15.15
N GLU A 330 7.20 -23.06 14.89
CA GLU A 330 6.27 -24.02 15.49
C GLU A 330 5.94 -25.14 14.50
N GLU A 331 5.60 -26.34 15.02
CA GLU A 331 5.15 -27.50 14.22
C GLU A 331 3.63 -27.58 14.09
N THR A 332 2.92 -26.48 14.36
CA THR A 332 1.45 -26.45 14.33
C THR A 332 0.92 -26.80 12.95
N VAL A 333 -0.06 -27.70 12.91
CA VAL A 333 -0.79 -28.11 11.70
C VAL A 333 -2.00 -27.19 11.52
N TYR A 334 -2.17 -26.66 10.32
CA TYR A 334 -3.27 -25.75 9.97
C TYR A 334 -4.25 -26.48 9.03
N PRO A 335 -5.43 -26.92 9.52
CA PRO A 335 -6.34 -27.78 8.76
C PRO A 335 -7.03 -27.10 7.58
N TYR A 336 -6.86 -25.79 7.43
CA TYR A 336 -7.42 -24.99 6.33
C TYR A 336 -6.46 -24.84 5.14
N LEU A 337 -5.28 -25.44 5.20
CA LEU A 337 -4.31 -25.45 4.08
C LEU A 337 -4.60 -26.62 3.15
N ASP A 338 -4.46 -26.39 1.84
CA ASP A 338 -4.35 -27.49 0.88
C ASP A 338 -2.98 -28.18 0.95
N ASP A 339 -2.85 -29.33 0.27
CA ASP A 339 -1.61 -30.13 0.28
C ASP A 339 -0.40 -29.36 -0.27
N ALA A 340 -0.60 -28.48 -1.25
CA ALA A 340 0.47 -27.67 -1.83
C ALA A 340 0.95 -26.62 -0.81
N SER A 341 0.03 -25.93 -0.12
CA SER A 341 0.34 -24.99 0.94
C SER A 341 1.01 -25.65 2.14
N GLN A 342 0.57 -26.85 2.52
CA GLN A 342 1.20 -27.63 3.60
C GLN A 342 2.65 -27.98 3.28
N ARG A 343 2.91 -28.47 2.05
CA ARG A 343 4.28 -28.75 1.60
C ARG A 343 5.14 -27.50 1.58
N ALA A 344 4.64 -26.42 1.01
CA ALA A 344 5.38 -25.14 0.96
C ALA A 344 5.70 -24.59 2.35
N LEU A 345 4.80 -24.74 3.33
CA LEU A 345 5.07 -24.38 4.73
C LEU A 345 6.13 -25.30 5.34
N ALA A 346 6.04 -26.61 5.10
CA ALA A 346 7.03 -27.59 5.60
C ALA A 346 8.42 -27.31 5.03
N ASP A 347 8.54 -27.01 3.73
CA ASP A 347 9.79 -26.66 3.07
C ASP A 347 10.39 -25.36 3.68
N ARG A 348 9.55 -24.35 3.92
CA ARG A 348 10.00 -23.09 4.55
C ARG A 348 10.43 -23.29 6.00
N ARG A 349 9.77 -24.17 6.75
CA ARG A 349 10.16 -24.54 8.11
C ARG A 349 11.50 -25.30 8.11
N ALA A 350 11.70 -26.22 7.17
CA ALA A 350 12.96 -26.95 7.04
C ALA A 350 14.13 -26.01 6.68
N ASP A 351 13.89 -25.01 5.84
CA ASP A 351 14.90 -24.04 5.38
C ASP A 351 15.27 -23.02 6.48
N LEU A 352 14.27 -22.40 7.11
CA LEU A 352 14.51 -21.29 8.06
C LEU A 352 14.41 -21.71 9.54
N GLY A 353 13.68 -22.76 9.87
CA GLY A 353 13.46 -23.18 11.26
C GLY A 353 14.77 -23.40 12.04
N PRO A 354 15.76 -24.15 11.52
CA PRO A 354 17.04 -24.35 12.18
C PRO A 354 17.81 -23.04 12.44
N LEU A 355 17.73 -22.08 11.51
CA LEU A 355 18.35 -20.78 11.64
C LEU A 355 17.68 -19.93 12.74
N LEU A 356 16.34 -19.95 12.77
CA LEU A 356 15.55 -19.22 13.76
C LEU A 356 15.62 -19.80 15.18
N ALA A 357 15.88 -21.11 15.30
CA ALA A 357 15.98 -21.82 16.58
C ALA A 357 17.34 -21.65 17.29
N ARG A 358 18.41 -21.27 16.56
CA ARG A 358 19.78 -21.17 17.12
C ARG A 358 19.97 -20.07 18.17
N GLY A 359 19.00 -19.19 18.34
CA GLY A 359 19.19 -17.97 19.12
C GLY A 359 20.04 -16.94 18.36
N GLY A 360 20.17 -15.73 18.88
CA GLY A 360 20.96 -14.66 18.25
C GLY A 360 20.34 -14.11 16.96
N LEU A 361 21.20 -13.57 16.11
CA LEU A 361 20.83 -13.01 14.82
C LEU A 361 20.72 -14.11 13.75
N ALA A 362 19.60 -14.15 13.06
CA ALA A 362 19.38 -15.09 11.97
C ALA A 362 20.04 -14.56 10.67
N ILE A 363 21.34 -14.77 10.55
CA ILE A 363 22.15 -14.33 9.39
C ILE A 363 22.49 -15.54 8.53
N GLN A 364 22.17 -15.47 7.24
CA GLN A 364 22.55 -16.42 6.22
C GLN A 364 23.51 -15.73 5.27
N LEU A 365 24.68 -16.30 5.09
CA LEU A 365 25.70 -15.79 4.16
C LEU A 365 25.56 -16.52 2.82
N ASP A 366 25.67 -15.78 1.72
CA ASP A 366 25.99 -16.30 0.41
C ASP A 366 27.29 -15.65 -0.11
N ASP A 367 27.77 -16.02 -1.31
CA ASP A 367 29.13 -15.66 -1.76
C ASP A 367 29.43 -14.15 -1.77
N THR A 368 28.41 -13.32 -1.91
CA THR A 368 28.54 -11.86 -2.09
C THR A 368 27.63 -11.02 -1.18
N ALA A 369 26.79 -11.64 -0.38
CA ALA A 369 25.80 -10.95 0.41
C ALA A 369 25.50 -11.66 1.74
N ALA A 370 24.97 -10.90 2.70
CA ALA A 370 24.38 -11.45 3.91
C ALA A 370 22.87 -11.19 3.90
N ARG A 371 22.09 -12.18 4.27
CA ARG A 371 20.64 -12.05 4.53
C ARG A 371 20.40 -12.09 6.01
N LEU A 372 19.97 -10.98 6.57
CA LEU A 372 19.55 -10.87 7.97
C LEU A 372 18.04 -10.99 8.06
N TRP A 373 17.56 -12.13 8.55
CA TRP A 373 16.13 -12.41 8.76
C TRP A 373 15.64 -11.73 10.03
N THR A 374 15.10 -10.56 9.91
CA THR A 374 14.63 -9.72 11.02
C THR A 374 13.23 -10.06 11.47
N PHE A 375 12.33 -10.36 10.52
CA PHE A 375 10.88 -10.42 10.72
C PHE A 375 10.34 -9.17 11.45
N ALA A 376 10.94 -8.03 11.16
CA ALA A 376 10.65 -6.79 11.87
C ALA A 376 9.58 -5.92 11.20
N GLY A 377 9.14 -6.28 10.00
CA GLY A 377 8.20 -5.47 9.24
C GLY A 377 8.87 -4.36 8.44
N GLY A 378 8.08 -3.74 7.56
CA GLY A 378 8.65 -2.85 6.56
C GLY A 378 9.28 -1.59 7.13
N CYS A 379 8.60 -0.89 8.05
CA CYS A 379 9.12 0.37 8.60
C CYS A 379 10.41 0.17 9.39
N ILE A 380 10.46 -0.82 10.27
CA ILE A 380 11.68 -1.14 11.04
C ILE A 380 12.82 -1.53 10.09
N ASN A 381 12.54 -2.38 9.11
CA ASN A 381 13.57 -2.81 8.15
C ASN A 381 14.10 -1.66 7.29
N HIS A 382 13.27 -0.72 6.87
CA HIS A 382 13.75 0.48 6.18
C HIS A 382 14.58 1.39 7.09
N THR A 383 14.20 1.51 8.36
CA THR A 383 14.99 2.26 9.35
C THR A 383 16.38 1.65 9.53
N LEU A 384 16.44 0.34 9.76
CA LEU A 384 17.70 -0.40 9.87
C LEU A 384 18.54 -0.33 8.58
N LYS A 385 17.89 -0.44 7.41
CA LYS A 385 18.54 -0.30 6.11
C LYS A 385 19.31 1.02 6.02
N TYR A 386 18.63 2.15 6.20
CA TYR A 386 19.27 3.47 6.03
C TYR A 386 20.35 3.74 7.09
N ALA A 387 20.16 3.23 8.31
CA ALA A 387 21.18 3.32 9.35
C ALA A 387 22.44 2.49 8.99
N LEU A 388 22.28 1.27 8.51
CA LEU A 388 23.39 0.43 8.05
C LEU A 388 24.09 1.03 6.82
N GLU A 389 23.34 1.49 5.80
CA GLU A 389 23.91 2.16 4.62
C GLU A 389 24.72 3.40 5.00
N TRP A 390 24.25 4.17 5.99
CA TRP A 390 24.95 5.36 6.46
C TRP A 390 26.25 5.05 7.20
N THR A 391 26.21 4.06 8.09
CA THR A 391 27.36 3.74 8.96
C THR A 391 28.43 2.90 8.28
N THR A 392 28.05 2.09 7.29
CA THR A 392 28.96 1.10 6.68
C THR A 392 29.31 1.39 5.22
N GLY A 393 28.47 2.17 4.53
CA GLY A 393 28.56 2.34 3.09
C GLY A 393 28.09 1.13 2.27
N TRP A 394 27.59 0.07 2.92
CA TRP A 394 27.03 -1.09 2.23
C TRP A 394 25.73 -0.73 1.49
N ARG A 395 25.40 -1.49 0.47
CA ARG A 395 24.08 -1.46 -0.15
C ARG A 395 23.14 -2.41 0.60
N VAL A 396 22.01 -1.92 1.06
CA VAL A 396 21.01 -2.73 1.78
C VAL A 396 19.67 -2.71 1.06
N ILE A 397 19.14 -3.87 0.77
CA ILE A 397 17.81 -4.06 0.21
C ILE A 397 16.91 -4.58 1.33
N ALA A 398 15.85 -3.85 1.64
CA ALA A 398 14.90 -4.20 2.70
C ALA A 398 13.57 -4.68 2.12
N ASP A 399 13.05 -5.76 2.68
CA ASP A 399 11.64 -6.15 2.57
C ASP A 399 11.01 -6.27 3.96
N ASN A 400 9.82 -6.84 4.07
CA ASN A 400 9.12 -6.93 5.35
C ASN A 400 9.75 -7.95 6.33
N LEU A 401 10.54 -8.92 5.82
CA LEU A 401 11.01 -10.06 6.60
C LEU A 401 12.54 -10.04 6.81
N GLN A 402 13.28 -9.40 5.90
CA GLN A 402 14.74 -9.48 5.88
C GLN A 402 15.41 -8.22 5.35
N LEU A 403 16.70 -8.12 5.63
CA LEU A 403 17.64 -7.22 5.00
C LEU A 403 18.64 -8.03 4.19
N ARG A 404 18.80 -7.74 2.90
CA ARG A 404 19.89 -8.24 2.07
C ARG A 404 20.99 -7.18 2.01
N ILE A 405 22.16 -7.52 2.53
CA ILE A 405 23.30 -6.64 2.70
C ILE A 405 24.36 -7.03 1.70
N GLU A 406 24.73 -6.12 0.82
CA GLU A 406 25.70 -6.31 -0.26
C GLU A 406 26.86 -5.31 -0.12
N GLY A 407 28.08 -5.75 -0.34
CA GLY A 407 29.26 -4.88 -0.29
C GLY A 407 30.54 -5.63 0.04
N ASP A 408 31.66 -4.93 -0.07
CA ASP A 408 32.98 -5.52 0.18
C ASP A 408 33.14 -5.92 1.66
N GLY A 409 33.56 -7.16 1.85
CA GLY A 409 33.86 -7.72 3.17
C GLY A 409 32.64 -7.90 4.07
N VAL A 410 31.45 -8.09 3.48
CA VAL A 410 30.26 -8.49 4.25
C VAL A 410 30.48 -9.89 4.80
N GLN A 411 30.57 -10.00 6.13
CA GLN A 411 30.77 -11.22 6.90
C GLN A 411 29.90 -11.17 8.15
N HIS A 412 29.59 -12.33 8.74
CA HIS A 412 28.75 -12.43 9.92
C HIS A 412 29.17 -11.46 11.05
N GLN A 413 30.44 -11.51 11.46
CA GLN A 413 30.96 -10.66 12.55
C GLN A 413 30.89 -9.15 12.21
N ARG A 414 31.09 -8.78 10.96
CA ARG A 414 31.00 -7.37 10.53
C ARG A 414 29.57 -6.86 10.53
N VAL A 415 28.59 -7.70 10.16
CA VAL A 415 27.17 -7.38 10.26
C VAL A 415 26.77 -7.22 11.71
N GLU A 416 27.19 -8.11 12.60
CA GLU A 416 26.96 -7.98 14.05
C GLU A 416 27.57 -6.71 14.63
N ALA A 417 28.82 -6.39 14.27
CA ALA A 417 29.48 -5.16 14.71
C ALA A 417 28.75 -3.90 14.22
N ALA A 418 28.30 -3.89 12.95
CA ALA A 418 27.51 -2.79 12.40
C ALA A 418 26.17 -2.61 13.13
N LEU A 419 25.47 -3.71 13.44
CA LEU A 419 24.25 -3.66 14.26
C LEU A 419 24.55 -3.17 15.67
N GLY A 420 25.67 -3.57 16.28
CA GLY A 420 26.11 -3.04 17.57
C GLY A 420 26.38 -1.53 17.55
N THR A 421 26.94 -1.02 16.45
CA THR A 421 27.16 0.42 16.25
C THR A 421 25.84 1.20 16.25
N ILE A 422 24.85 0.75 15.51
CA ILE A 422 23.53 1.42 15.44
C ILE A 422 22.66 1.14 16.68
N ALA A 423 22.99 0.14 17.48
CA ALA A 423 22.34 -0.13 18.77
C ALA A 423 22.90 0.72 19.92
N ALA A 424 24.01 1.44 19.71
CA ALA A 424 24.68 2.23 20.76
C ALA A 424 23.75 3.33 21.31
N LEU A 425 23.88 3.58 22.61
CA LEU A 425 23.14 4.66 23.29
C LEU A 425 23.40 6.01 22.59
N GLY A 426 22.35 6.76 22.34
CA GLY A 426 22.42 8.08 21.71
C GLY A 426 22.51 8.08 20.17
N PHE A 427 22.74 6.93 19.51
CA PHE A 427 22.81 6.87 18.04
C PHE A 427 21.56 7.47 17.37
N TRP A 428 20.38 7.07 17.81
CA TRP A 428 19.11 7.50 17.25
C TRP A 428 18.67 8.89 17.72
N ASP A 429 19.22 9.39 18.83
CA ASP A 429 18.90 10.71 19.39
C ASP A 429 19.79 11.81 18.80
N ASP A 430 20.87 11.44 18.10
CA ASP A 430 21.76 12.39 17.45
C ASP A 430 21.09 13.06 16.24
N SER A 431 21.08 14.39 16.24
CA SER A 431 20.46 15.17 15.17
C SER A 431 21.15 15.01 13.81
N GLY A 432 22.43 14.66 13.79
CA GLY A 432 23.18 14.34 12.58
C GLY A 432 22.71 13.03 11.98
N THR A 433 22.53 12.01 12.81
CA THR A 433 21.94 10.71 12.43
C THR A 433 20.58 10.88 11.83
N GLN A 434 19.66 11.58 12.51
CA GLN A 434 18.30 11.79 12.03
C GLN A 434 18.28 12.50 10.65
N ARG A 435 19.10 13.53 10.48
CA ARG A 435 19.24 14.22 9.18
C ARG A 435 19.82 13.31 8.10
N ALA A 436 20.80 12.49 8.44
CA ALA A 436 21.42 11.55 7.51
C ALA A 436 20.46 10.47 7.03
N LEU A 437 19.56 10.00 7.90
CA LEU A 437 18.51 9.05 7.55
C LEU A 437 17.46 9.70 6.62
N LEU A 438 16.97 10.88 6.98
CA LEU A 438 15.98 11.61 6.17
C LEU A 438 16.52 11.95 4.78
N ALA A 439 17.81 12.32 4.66
CA ALA A 439 18.44 12.63 3.37
C ALA A 439 18.57 11.40 2.42
N ARG A 440 18.37 10.19 2.93
CA ARG A 440 18.40 8.93 2.15
C ARG A 440 17.03 8.44 1.72
N LEU A 441 15.97 9.11 2.17
CA LEU A 441 14.61 8.71 1.83
C LEU A 441 14.34 8.90 0.35
N PRO A 442 13.56 7.99 -0.27
CA PRO A 442 13.14 8.14 -1.66
C PRO A 442 12.12 9.27 -1.79
N GLU A 443 12.08 9.87 -2.96
CA GLU A 443 11.08 10.88 -3.31
C GLU A 443 9.69 10.26 -3.49
N TYR A 444 8.97 10.01 -2.40
CA TYR A 444 7.59 9.59 -2.45
C TYR A 444 6.64 10.78 -2.45
N ARG A 445 5.66 10.76 -3.35
CA ARG A 445 4.53 11.70 -3.34
C ARG A 445 3.37 11.11 -2.57
N LEU A 446 3.32 11.37 -1.26
CA LEU A 446 2.28 10.87 -0.36
C LEU A 446 1.04 11.79 -0.34
N SER A 447 1.23 13.08 -0.67
CA SER A 447 0.16 14.08 -0.69
C SER A 447 0.36 15.09 -1.82
N LYS A 448 -0.73 15.61 -2.38
CA LYS A 448 -0.68 16.69 -3.36
C LYS A 448 -0.19 18.01 -2.78
N PHE A 449 -0.37 18.23 -1.48
CA PHE A 449 0.13 19.42 -0.77
C PHE A 449 1.62 19.33 -0.39
N GLN A 450 2.25 18.18 -0.58
CA GLN A 450 3.69 17.98 -0.33
C GLN A 450 4.55 18.97 -1.12
N GLN A 451 4.17 19.31 -2.35
CA GLN A 451 4.86 20.29 -3.17
C GLN A 451 4.86 21.72 -2.60
N ALA A 452 3.99 22.00 -1.64
CA ALA A 452 3.92 23.29 -0.96
C ALA A 452 4.68 23.30 0.37
N LEU A 453 5.25 22.17 0.80
CA LEU A 453 6.02 22.06 2.04
C LEU A 453 7.48 22.49 1.83
N PRO A 454 8.13 23.07 2.84
CA PRO A 454 9.59 23.11 2.92
C PRO A 454 10.16 21.67 2.83
N GLU A 455 11.33 21.53 2.23
CA GLU A 455 11.99 20.23 2.04
C GLU A 455 12.11 19.42 3.33
N ALA A 456 12.51 20.06 4.43
CA ALA A 456 12.64 19.42 5.73
C ALA A 456 11.31 18.83 6.23
N MET A 457 10.19 19.54 6.06
CA MET A 457 8.86 19.07 6.47
C MET A 457 8.35 17.97 5.53
N ALA A 458 8.67 18.03 4.24
CA ALA A 458 8.36 16.99 3.27
C ALA A 458 9.12 15.70 3.57
N LEU A 459 10.41 15.77 3.92
CA LEU A 459 11.22 14.63 4.35
C LEU A 459 10.73 14.04 5.67
N GLU A 460 10.36 14.89 6.65
CA GLU A 460 9.75 14.44 7.90
C GLU A 460 8.49 13.60 7.64
N MET A 461 7.61 14.09 6.78
CA MET A 461 6.38 13.37 6.39
C MET A 461 6.68 12.02 5.76
N VAL A 462 7.65 11.92 4.84
CA VAL A 462 8.07 10.66 4.24
C VAL A 462 8.73 9.76 5.28
N GLY A 463 9.51 10.34 6.19
CA GLY A 463 10.10 9.64 7.32
C GLY A 463 9.05 8.99 8.24
N GLU A 464 8.02 9.73 8.62
CA GLU A 464 6.91 9.20 9.42
C GLU A 464 6.12 8.07 8.74
N TYR A 465 6.13 8.03 7.42
CA TYR A 465 5.50 6.96 6.65
C TYR A 465 6.38 5.70 6.58
N LEU A 466 7.68 5.87 6.38
CA LEU A 466 8.60 4.80 5.99
C LEU A 466 9.45 4.27 7.16
N LEU A 467 9.68 5.09 8.20
CA LEU A 467 10.59 4.78 9.30
C LEU A 467 9.84 4.52 10.61
N ASP A 468 10.43 3.65 11.42
CA ASP A 468 10.03 3.38 12.80
C ASP A 468 11.30 3.29 13.67
N ILE A 469 11.75 4.43 14.17
CA ILE A 469 12.98 4.54 14.96
C ILE A 469 12.86 3.81 16.30
N GLU A 470 11.73 3.97 16.99
CA GLU A 470 11.49 3.31 18.28
C GLU A 470 11.38 1.78 18.12
N GLY A 471 10.68 1.34 17.07
CA GLY A 471 10.63 -0.09 16.73
C GLY A 471 12.00 -0.66 16.38
N ALA A 472 12.83 0.08 15.62
CA ALA A 472 14.20 -0.32 15.30
C ALA A 472 15.08 -0.42 16.54
N ARG A 473 15.01 0.55 17.46
CA ARG A 473 15.70 0.55 18.76
C ARG A 473 15.28 -0.66 19.59
N GLY A 474 13.97 -0.92 19.70
CA GLY A 474 13.42 -2.07 20.42
C GLY A 474 13.85 -3.41 19.83
N TRP A 475 13.86 -3.51 18.49
CA TRP A 475 14.31 -4.71 17.78
C TRP A 475 15.79 -4.98 18.03
N LEU A 476 16.67 -3.97 17.95
CA LEU A 476 18.11 -4.07 18.22
C LEU A 476 18.39 -4.52 19.65
N THR A 477 17.69 -3.94 20.63
CA THR A 477 17.81 -4.32 22.05
C THR A 477 17.43 -5.79 22.26
N ALA A 478 16.32 -6.22 21.68
CA ALA A 478 15.87 -7.62 21.74
C ALA A 478 16.81 -8.58 21.01
N ALA A 479 17.44 -8.14 19.92
CA ALA A 479 18.42 -8.91 19.17
C ALA A 479 19.72 -9.10 19.97
N ALA A 480 20.24 -8.05 20.60
CA ALA A 480 21.41 -8.13 21.47
C ALA A 480 21.20 -9.08 22.66
N ALA A 481 20.01 -9.05 23.28
CA ALA A 481 19.67 -9.95 24.39
C ALA A 481 19.60 -11.45 23.99
N ARG A 482 19.41 -11.75 22.69
CA ARG A 482 19.39 -13.14 22.17
C ARG A 482 20.80 -13.66 21.82
N SER A 483 21.78 -12.77 21.68
CA SER A 483 23.15 -13.10 21.32
C SER A 483 24.05 -13.37 22.56
N ILE A 484 23.51 -13.17 23.76
CA ILE A 484 24.10 -13.50 25.08
C ILE A 484 23.51 -14.81 25.58
#